data_ae577eb0d0e426d4997bbb10307b8bd4
#
_entry.id   ae577eb0d0e426d4997bbb10307b8bd4
#
_cell.length_a   1.000
_cell.length_b   1.000
_cell.length_c   1.000
_cell.angle_alpha   90.00
_cell.angle_beta   90.00
_cell.angle_gamma   90.00
#
_symmetry.space_group_name_H-M   'P 1'
#
loop_
_entity.id
_entity.type
_entity.pdbx_description
1 polymer ?
#
loop_
_entity_poly.entity_id
_entity_poly.type
_entity_poly.pdbx_seq_one_letter_code
_entity_poly.pdbx_strand_id
1 'polypeptide(L)'
;MLKRTTMLASALFAVTVICSPAVGQEKDIVDTAVGAGSFKTLAAALQAADLVEALKSEGPFTVFAPTDEAFSKLPEGTVETLLKPENKDQLVGILTYHVTKGIVPAAKVVKLNGAKTLNGQQVDIAVADGNVKVDDANVVKTDIRCSNGIIHVIDQVILPATDDIPTTAVKAGNFSTLVAAAKAAGLVEALSSAGPLTVFAPTDEAFAKLPAGTVESLLKPENKAKLAAILKYHVVKGRVYSSDALAAGKANTLQGDSVSIAMHGQAAMVNNAKLVATDIDASNGVIHVIDSVLLPPAKQSAVQPRKMIERAIGQGAPLYNSGHASECAQIYMKTAKKILAMENHGMCASTAHRLETAISMAERTNCSQTQAWTMRRALDHAYSQVR
;
A
#
# COMPACT_ATOMS: atom_id res chain seq x y z
N MET A 1 -93.27 37.63 5.14
CA MET A 1 -92.26 38.48 4.41
C MET A 1 -91.11 38.72 5.32
N LEU A 2 -90.08 37.92 5.17
CA LEU A 2 -88.85 38.00 6.02
C LEU A 2 -87.72 38.63 5.21
N LYS A 3 -87.26 39.78 5.65
CA LYS A 3 -86.08 40.46 5.07
C LYS A 3 -84.82 39.80 5.65
N ARG A 4 -83.99 39.23 4.82
CA ARG A 4 -82.64 38.76 5.17
C ARG A 4 -81.65 39.95 5.08
N THR A 5 -81.01 40.28 6.19
CA THR A 5 -79.97 41.26 6.26
C THR A 5 -78.62 40.54 6.17
N THR A 6 -77.86 40.85 5.12
CA THR A 6 -76.50 40.27 4.90
C THR A 6 -75.49 41.13 5.62
N MET A 7 -74.75 40.59 6.64
CA MET A 7 -73.57 41.21 7.24
C MET A 7 -72.29 40.84 6.44
N LEU A 8 -71.65 41.83 5.89
CA LEU A 8 -70.26 41.72 5.37
C LEU A 8 -69.32 41.71 6.57
N ALA A 9 -68.56 40.63 6.78
CA ALA A 9 -67.42 40.56 7.69
C ALA A 9 -66.17 40.88 6.90
N SER A 10 -65.57 42.05 7.13
CA SER A 10 -64.22 42.40 6.62
C SER A 10 -63.16 41.70 7.45
N ALA A 11 -62.49 40.70 6.89
CA ALA A 11 -61.32 40.07 7.48
C ALA A 11 -60.08 40.91 7.21
N LEU A 12 -59.58 41.52 8.25
CA LEU A 12 -58.30 42.25 8.23
C LEU A 12 -57.15 41.23 8.29
N PHE A 13 -56.44 40.98 7.16
CA PHE A 13 -55.25 40.12 7.10
C PHE A 13 -54.06 40.92 7.60
N ALA A 14 -53.63 40.69 8.86
CA ALA A 14 -52.42 41.21 9.38
C ALA A 14 -51.23 40.40 8.79
N VAL A 15 -50.50 41.01 7.86
CA VAL A 15 -49.20 40.45 7.33
C VAL A 15 -48.16 40.67 8.42
N THR A 16 -47.90 39.64 9.20
CA THR A 16 -46.73 39.57 10.08
C THR A 16 -45.50 39.33 9.20
N VAL A 17 -44.72 40.39 8.97
CA VAL A 17 -43.36 40.28 8.42
C VAL A 17 -42.50 39.55 9.45
N ILE A 18 -42.29 38.26 9.23
CA ILE A 18 -41.30 37.49 9.99
C ILE A 18 -39.93 37.96 9.48
N CYS A 19 -39.34 38.89 10.24
CA CYS A 19 -37.94 39.27 10.06
C CYS A 19 -37.10 38.04 10.49
N SER A 20 -36.78 37.16 9.55
CA SER A 20 -35.80 36.12 9.77
C SER A 20 -34.47 36.83 10.13
N PRO A 21 -33.79 36.50 11.25
CA PRO A 21 -32.47 37.00 11.49
C PRO A 21 -31.64 36.59 10.28
N ALA A 22 -30.97 37.54 9.64
CA ALA A 22 -29.96 37.26 8.64
C ALA A 22 -28.92 36.36 9.31
N VAL A 23 -28.96 35.05 9.01
CA VAL A 23 -27.88 34.14 9.33
C VAL A 23 -26.69 34.70 8.56
N GLY A 24 -25.78 35.37 9.26
CA GLY A 24 -24.55 35.89 8.67
C GLY A 24 -23.91 34.73 7.93
N GLN A 25 -23.70 34.91 6.62
CA GLN A 25 -23.09 33.89 5.80
C GLN A 25 -21.76 33.49 6.45
N GLU A 26 -21.64 32.23 6.87
CA GLU A 26 -20.38 31.75 7.45
C GLU A 26 -19.26 31.99 6.44
N LYS A 27 -18.17 32.64 6.89
CA LYS A 27 -16.99 32.92 6.06
C LYS A 27 -16.32 31.59 5.69
N ASP A 28 -15.68 31.56 4.55
CA ASP A 28 -14.84 30.43 4.19
C ASP A 28 -13.57 30.35 5.08
N ILE A 29 -12.79 29.28 4.91
CA ILE A 29 -11.57 29.02 5.69
C ILE A 29 -10.58 30.18 5.60
N VAL A 30 -10.36 30.73 4.39
CA VAL A 30 -9.38 31.79 4.14
C VAL A 30 -9.85 33.09 4.79
N ASP A 31 -11.09 33.49 4.55
CA ASP A 31 -11.64 34.73 5.10
C ASP A 31 -11.77 34.67 6.64
N THR A 32 -12.02 33.47 7.20
CA THR A 32 -12.04 33.24 8.63
C THR A 32 -10.63 33.39 9.23
N ALA A 33 -9.62 32.80 8.61
CA ALA A 33 -8.22 32.88 9.04
C ALA A 33 -7.70 34.32 8.97
N VAL A 34 -7.91 35.00 7.84
CA VAL A 34 -7.52 36.40 7.68
C VAL A 34 -8.21 37.31 8.70
N GLY A 35 -9.52 37.09 8.95
CA GLY A 35 -10.30 37.86 9.91
C GLY A 35 -9.89 37.65 11.37
N ALA A 36 -9.25 36.53 11.72
CA ALA A 36 -8.77 36.25 13.06
C ALA A 36 -7.50 37.03 13.47
N GLY A 37 -6.75 37.59 12.51
CA GLY A 37 -5.58 38.44 12.75
C GLY A 37 -4.31 37.75 13.23
N SER A 38 -4.35 36.45 13.52
CA SER A 38 -3.23 35.64 14.03
C SER A 38 -2.58 34.72 12.97
N PHE A 39 -2.96 34.88 11.68
CA PHE A 39 -2.54 34.01 10.59
C PHE A 39 -2.02 34.81 9.37
N LYS A 40 -1.36 35.93 9.64
CA LYS A 40 -0.84 36.82 8.58
C LYS A 40 0.21 36.11 7.72
N THR A 41 1.11 35.38 8.36
CA THR A 41 2.17 34.63 7.71
C THR A 41 1.59 33.49 6.85
N LEU A 42 0.58 32.77 7.38
CA LEU A 42 -0.13 31.73 6.64
C LEU A 42 -0.84 32.31 5.39
N ALA A 43 -1.52 33.45 5.53
CA ALA A 43 -2.21 34.11 4.42
C ALA A 43 -1.21 34.55 3.33
N ALA A 44 -0.06 35.11 3.70
CA ALA A 44 1.00 35.46 2.77
C ALA A 44 1.58 34.22 2.05
N ALA A 45 1.75 33.11 2.79
CA ALA A 45 2.21 31.84 2.22
C ALA A 45 1.21 31.26 1.22
N LEU A 46 -0.09 31.29 1.52
CA LEU A 46 -1.15 30.84 0.60
C LEU A 46 -1.19 31.69 -0.68
N GLN A 47 -0.97 33.00 -0.59
CA GLN A 47 -0.87 33.88 -1.75
C GLN A 47 0.36 33.55 -2.60
N ALA A 48 1.54 33.40 -1.98
CA ALA A 48 2.77 33.07 -2.68
C ALA A 48 2.71 31.70 -3.38
N ALA A 49 1.94 30.77 -2.82
CA ALA A 49 1.73 29.42 -3.38
C ALA A 49 0.58 29.34 -4.42
N ASP A 50 -0.17 30.42 -4.66
CA ASP A 50 -1.39 30.46 -5.48
C ASP A 50 -2.48 29.47 -5.02
N LEU A 51 -2.57 29.20 -3.70
CA LEU A 51 -3.52 28.23 -3.12
C LEU A 51 -4.79 28.87 -2.55
N VAL A 52 -4.93 30.19 -2.61
CA VAL A 52 -6.08 30.93 -2.06
C VAL A 52 -7.39 30.45 -2.69
N GLU A 53 -7.48 30.43 -4.02
CA GLU A 53 -8.70 30.01 -4.74
C GLU A 53 -9.02 28.52 -4.50
N ALA A 54 -7.98 27.68 -4.39
CA ALA A 54 -8.15 26.26 -4.11
C ALA A 54 -8.79 26.02 -2.74
N LEU A 55 -8.38 26.80 -1.70
CA LEU A 55 -8.94 26.70 -0.35
C LEU A 55 -10.27 27.46 -0.18
N LYS A 56 -10.62 28.36 -1.11
CA LYS A 56 -11.96 28.99 -1.19
C LYS A 56 -12.99 28.12 -1.91
N SER A 57 -12.57 27.02 -2.56
CA SER A 57 -13.47 26.11 -3.25
C SER A 57 -14.46 25.44 -2.29
N GLU A 58 -15.48 24.74 -2.83
CA GLU A 58 -16.61 24.18 -2.07
C GLU A 58 -16.23 23.18 -0.97
N GLY A 59 -15.00 22.67 -0.93
CA GLY A 59 -14.55 21.73 0.12
C GLY A 59 -15.35 20.43 0.17
N PRO A 60 -15.63 19.83 1.34
CA PRO A 60 -15.20 20.29 2.67
C PRO A 60 -13.73 19.99 2.98
N PHE A 61 -13.10 20.89 3.75
CA PHE A 61 -11.71 20.75 4.19
C PHE A 61 -11.58 20.80 5.72
N THR A 62 -10.53 20.19 6.23
CA THR A 62 -10.02 20.43 7.58
C THR A 62 -8.63 20.99 7.47
N VAL A 63 -8.40 22.15 8.05
CA VAL A 63 -7.12 22.86 8.01
C VAL A 63 -6.50 22.90 9.39
N PHE A 64 -5.27 22.43 9.49
CA PHE A 64 -4.41 22.62 10.67
C PHE A 64 -3.65 23.93 10.48
N ALA A 65 -4.14 25.02 11.05
CA ALA A 65 -3.64 26.36 10.80
C ALA A 65 -2.59 26.78 11.85
N PRO A 66 -1.31 26.91 11.47
CA PRO A 66 -0.27 27.44 12.35
C PRO A 66 -0.44 28.95 12.53
N THR A 67 -0.30 29.44 13.78
CA THR A 67 -0.31 30.86 14.09
C THR A 67 0.96 31.57 13.62
N ASP A 68 0.97 32.92 13.63
CA ASP A 68 2.20 33.68 13.37
C ASP A 68 3.31 33.33 14.37
N GLU A 69 2.95 33.02 15.63
CA GLU A 69 3.89 32.52 16.64
C GLU A 69 4.43 31.12 16.30
N ALA A 70 3.62 30.26 15.70
CA ALA A 70 4.08 28.94 15.22
C ALA A 70 5.14 29.09 14.13
N PHE A 71 4.97 30.03 13.21
CA PHE A 71 5.96 30.34 12.19
C PHE A 71 7.25 30.93 12.78
N SER A 72 7.17 31.72 13.86
CA SER A 72 8.36 32.29 14.52
C SER A 72 9.25 31.23 15.19
N LYS A 73 8.75 30.02 15.44
CA LYS A 73 9.54 28.88 15.95
C LYS A 73 10.40 28.21 14.88
N LEU A 74 10.17 28.48 13.58
CA LEU A 74 11.02 27.97 12.52
C LEU A 74 12.41 28.64 12.58
N PRO A 75 13.46 27.96 12.09
CA PRO A 75 14.79 28.59 11.98
C PRO A 75 14.73 29.93 11.23
N GLU A 76 15.54 30.90 11.68
CA GLU A 76 15.60 32.23 11.10
C GLU A 76 15.87 32.18 9.58
N GLY A 77 15.16 32.99 8.79
CA GLY A 77 15.25 33.01 7.33
C GLY A 77 14.49 31.90 6.60
N THR A 78 13.90 30.91 7.30
CA THR A 78 13.17 29.81 6.66
C THR A 78 11.92 30.31 5.95
N VAL A 79 11.14 31.19 6.59
CA VAL A 79 9.90 31.73 6.00
C VAL A 79 10.21 32.54 4.76
N GLU A 80 11.20 33.45 4.82
CA GLU A 80 11.62 34.26 3.70
C GLU A 80 12.12 33.39 2.53
N THR A 81 12.81 32.29 2.85
CA THR A 81 13.31 31.35 1.83
C THR A 81 12.15 30.62 1.16
N LEU A 82 11.16 30.15 1.93
CA LEU A 82 9.98 29.44 1.40
C LEU A 82 9.08 30.33 0.54
N LEU A 83 9.04 31.64 0.82
CA LEU A 83 8.25 32.61 0.05
C LEU A 83 8.89 33.00 -1.30
N LYS A 84 10.13 32.59 -1.58
CA LYS A 84 10.77 32.85 -2.86
C LYS A 84 10.16 32.00 -3.99
N PRO A 85 10.03 32.55 -5.21
CA PRO A 85 9.44 31.82 -6.34
C PRO A 85 10.11 30.47 -6.66
N GLU A 86 11.42 30.38 -6.47
CA GLU A 86 12.18 29.14 -6.70
C GLU A 86 11.81 28.01 -5.72
N ASN A 87 11.21 28.32 -4.57
CA ASN A 87 10.82 27.36 -3.54
C ASN A 87 9.30 27.14 -3.51
N LYS A 88 8.57 27.61 -4.53
CA LYS A 88 7.10 27.52 -4.58
C LYS A 88 6.59 26.09 -4.42
N ASP A 89 7.21 25.10 -5.08
CA ASP A 89 6.79 23.70 -5.00
C ASP A 89 6.94 23.16 -3.58
N GLN A 90 8.01 23.53 -2.87
CA GLN A 90 8.21 23.16 -1.47
C GLN A 90 7.15 23.83 -0.57
N LEU A 91 6.85 25.10 -0.81
CA LEU A 91 5.80 25.83 -0.08
C LEU A 91 4.42 25.18 -0.30
N VAL A 92 4.08 24.85 -1.54
CA VAL A 92 2.84 24.13 -1.89
C VAL A 92 2.80 22.78 -1.18
N GLY A 93 3.91 22.04 -1.15
CA GLY A 93 4.02 20.78 -0.43
C GLY A 93 3.72 20.92 1.07
N ILE A 94 4.28 21.93 1.72
CA ILE A 94 4.05 22.24 3.13
C ILE A 94 2.59 22.64 3.37
N LEU A 95 2.05 23.58 2.60
CA LEU A 95 0.69 24.08 2.78
C LEU A 95 -0.36 23.00 2.54
N THR A 96 -0.18 22.15 1.54
CA THR A 96 -1.08 21.01 1.27
C THR A 96 -0.95 19.90 2.31
N TYR A 97 0.16 19.82 3.02
CA TYR A 97 0.35 18.94 4.18
C TYR A 97 -0.47 19.38 5.40
N HIS A 98 -0.79 20.67 5.52
CA HIS A 98 -1.66 21.22 6.56
C HIS A 98 -3.17 21.04 6.29
N VAL A 99 -3.55 20.47 5.14
CA VAL A 99 -4.96 20.37 4.73
C VAL A 99 -5.34 18.93 4.49
N THR A 100 -6.44 18.50 5.09
CA THR A 100 -7.06 17.21 4.83
C THR A 100 -8.43 17.39 4.15
N LYS A 101 -8.80 16.42 3.30
CA LYS A 101 -10.12 16.41 2.67
C LYS A 101 -11.19 15.92 3.66
N GLY A 102 -12.32 16.57 3.67
CA GLY A 102 -13.44 16.24 4.56
C GLY A 102 -13.43 17.02 5.87
N ILE A 103 -14.50 16.88 6.64
CA ILE A 103 -14.64 17.48 7.98
C ILE A 103 -14.20 16.44 9.01
N VAL A 104 -13.16 16.74 9.75
CA VAL A 104 -12.64 15.92 10.85
C VAL A 104 -12.73 16.72 12.15
N PRO A 105 -13.89 16.71 12.85
CA PRO A 105 -14.06 17.43 14.12
C PRO A 105 -13.13 16.86 15.20
N ALA A 106 -12.83 17.64 16.24
CA ALA A 106 -11.97 17.21 17.34
C ALA A 106 -12.40 15.86 17.94
N ALA A 107 -13.71 15.63 18.10
CA ALA A 107 -14.25 14.37 18.60
C ALA A 107 -13.93 13.15 17.69
N LYS A 108 -13.64 13.38 16.41
CA LYS A 108 -13.20 12.36 15.45
C LYS A 108 -11.68 12.27 15.42
N VAL A 109 -10.99 13.41 15.43
CA VAL A 109 -9.51 13.49 15.47
C VAL A 109 -8.93 12.60 16.56
N VAL A 110 -9.44 12.68 17.79
CA VAL A 110 -8.96 11.90 18.94
C VAL A 110 -9.12 10.38 18.81
N LYS A 111 -9.82 9.90 17.78
CA LYS A 111 -10.04 8.48 17.49
C LYS A 111 -9.21 7.97 16.31
N LEU A 112 -8.48 8.86 15.65
CA LEU A 112 -7.63 8.55 14.53
C LEU A 112 -6.17 8.49 14.97
N ASN A 113 -5.42 7.58 14.39
CA ASN A 113 -3.95 7.55 14.54
C ASN A 113 -3.25 8.46 13.52
N GLY A 114 -3.97 8.91 12.50
CA GLY A 114 -3.45 9.80 11.49
C GLY A 114 -4.53 10.24 10.49
N ALA A 115 -4.23 11.27 9.72
CA ALA A 115 -5.12 11.81 8.70
C ALA A 115 -4.34 12.09 7.41
N LYS A 116 -4.86 11.55 6.29
CA LYS A 116 -4.26 11.77 4.97
C LYS A 116 -4.48 13.20 4.51
N THR A 117 -3.39 13.87 4.15
CA THR A 117 -3.37 15.25 3.70
C THR A 117 -3.49 15.38 2.17
N LEU A 118 -3.72 16.59 1.69
CA LEU A 118 -3.75 16.88 0.25
C LEU A 118 -2.38 16.71 -0.42
N ASN A 119 -1.30 16.81 0.33
CA ASN A 119 0.06 16.52 -0.16
C ASN A 119 0.27 15.01 -0.42
N GLY A 120 -0.62 14.15 0.12
CA GLY A 120 -0.58 12.69 -0.05
C GLY A 120 0.14 11.95 1.06
N GLN A 121 0.90 12.63 1.93
CA GLN A 121 1.43 12.07 3.18
C GLN A 121 0.35 12.12 4.27
N GLN A 122 0.59 11.45 5.39
CA GLN A 122 -0.30 11.43 6.53
C GLN A 122 0.30 12.26 7.68
N VAL A 123 -0.52 13.06 8.32
CA VAL A 123 -0.16 13.62 9.63
C VAL A 123 -0.49 12.60 10.72
N ASP A 124 0.40 12.43 11.65
CA ASP A 124 0.17 11.58 12.82
C ASP A 124 -0.68 12.29 13.85
N ILE A 125 -1.60 11.58 14.46
CA ILE A 125 -2.49 12.12 15.49
C ILE A 125 -2.27 11.34 16.77
N ALA A 126 -1.91 12.04 17.83
CA ALA A 126 -1.73 11.48 19.16
C ALA A 126 -2.52 12.27 20.20
N VAL A 127 -3.04 11.56 21.20
CA VAL A 127 -3.64 12.16 22.37
C VAL A 127 -2.76 11.85 23.57
N ALA A 128 -2.14 12.89 24.14
CA ALA A 128 -1.28 12.77 25.30
C ALA A 128 -1.69 13.82 26.35
N ASP A 129 -1.86 13.39 27.58
CA ASP A 129 -2.20 14.24 28.71
C ASP A 129 -3.45 15.14 28.52
N GLY A 130 -4.42 14.62 27.74
CA GLY A 130 -5.66 15.33 27.40
C GLY A 130 -5.51 16.36 26.26
N ASN A 131 -4.31 16.50 25.70
CA ASN A 131 -4.03 17.36 24.56
C ASN A 131 -3.96 16.54 23.28
N VAL A 132 -4.45 17.12 22.19
CA VAL A 132 -4.31 16.56 20.86
C VAL A 132 -3.04 17.11 20.23
N LYS A 133 -2.21 16.20 19.70
CA LYS A 133 -1.06 16.53 18.88
C LYS A 133 -1.30 16.09 17.44
N VAL A 134 -0.80 16.88 16.52
CA VAL A 134 -0.72 16.58 15.08
C VAL A 134 0.74 16.68 14.72
N ASP A 135 1.38 15.54 14.42
CA ASP A 135 2.83 15.40 14.41
C ASP A 135 3.43 15.93 15.74
N ASP A 136 4.34 16.90 15.65
CA ASP A 136 4.95 17.54 16.82
C ASP A 136 4.17 18.75 17.35
N ALA A 137 3.13 19.21 16.63
CA ALA A 137 2.36 20.41 16.97
C ALA A 137 1.22 20.10 17.96
N ASN A 138 1.03 20.96 18.95
CA ASN A 138 -0.16 20.89 19.82
C ASN A 138 -1.34 21.63 19.15
N VAL A 139 -2.53 21.03 19.25
CA VAL A 139 -3.77 21.69 18.82
C VAL A 139 -4.24 22.60 19.96
N VAL A 140 -4.13 23.90 19.77
CA VAL A 140 -4.46 24.91 20.80
C VAL A 140 -5.91 25.39 20.74
N LYS A 141 -6.57 25.27 19.60
CA LYS A 141 -8.00 25.56 19.42
C LYS A 141 -8.58 24.67 18.32
N THR A 142 -9.77 24.14 18.58
CA THR A 142 -10.42 23.17 17.70
C THR A 142 -11.74 23.70 17.15
N ASP A 143 -12.22 23.08 16.06
CA ASP A 143 -13.58 23.20 15.54
C ASP A 143 -14.04 24.62 15.21
N ILE A 144 -13.13 25.49 14.69
CA ILE A 144 -13.53 26.76 14.12
C ILE A 144 -14.26 26.49 12.81
N ARG A 145 -15.56 26.67 12.81
CA ARG A 145 -16.43 26.37 11.66
C ARG A 145 -16.33 27.45 10.59
N CYS A 146 -16.31 26.98 9.32
CA CYS A 146 -16.30 27.80 8.13
C CYS A 146 -17.33 27.23 7.12
N SER A 147 -17.76 28.04 6.18
CA SER A 147 -18.74 27.61 5.15
C SER A 147 -18.27 26.40 4.32
N ASN A 148 -16.96 26.25 4.12
CA ASN A 148 -16.35 25.17 3.33
C ASN A 148 -15.45 24.23 4.14
N GLY A 149 -15.53 24.24 5.48
CA GLY A 149 -14.77 23.31 6.31
C GLY A 149 -14.59 23.73 7.76
N ILE A 150 -13.52 23.23 8.39
CA ILE A 150 -13.16 23.57 9.77
C ILE A 150 -11.67 23.86 9.88
N ILE A 151 -11.31 24.68 10.89
CA ILE A 151 -9.93 25.01 11.22
C ILE A 151 -9.62 24.48 12.62
N HIS A 152 -8.47 23.80 12.75
CA HIS A 152 -7.80 23.50 14.00
C HIS A 152 -6.53 24.32 14.08
N VAL A 153 -6.37 25.11 15.14
CA VAL A 153 -5.20 25.97 15.33
C VAL A 153 -4.08 25.17 15.98
N ILE A 154 -2.90 25.23 15.41
CA ILE A 154 -1.70 24.54 15.91
C ILE A 154 -0.60 25.53 16.29
N ASP A 155 0.22 25.15 17.28
CA ASP A 155 1.27 25.97 17.86
C ASP A 155 2.64 25.82 17.18
N GLN A 156 2.76 24.94 16.18
CA GLN A 156 3.97 24.74 15.37
C GLN A 156 3.57 24.47 13.92
N VAL A 157 4.48 24.76 12.98
CA VAL A 157 4.33 24.37 11.57
C VAL A 157 4.72 22.92 11.43
N ILE A 158 3.81 22.11 10.90
CA ILE A 158 4.09 20.70 10.57
C ILE A 158 4.76 20.59 9.19
N LEU A 159 5.73 19.70 9.07
CA LEU A 159 6.52 19.58 7.85
C LEU A 159 6.42 18.17 7.26
N PRO A 160 6.13 18.04 5.95
CA PRO A 160 6.13 16.74 5.31
C PRO A 160 7.53 16.14 5.28
N ALA A 161 7.62 14.81 5.24
CA ALA A 161 8.87 14.11 5.02
C ALA A 161 9.48 14.48 3.66
N THR A 162 10.75 14.89 3.66
CA THR A 162 11.49 15.32 2.45
C THR A 162 12.50 14.26 1.97
N ASP A 163 12.93 13.38 2.86
CA ASP A 163 13.84 12.27 2.51
C ASP A 163 13.09 11.18 1.73
N ASP A 164 13.74 10.60 0.74
CA ASP A 164 13.23 9.43 0.04
C ASP A 164 13.34 8.14 0.90
N ILE A 165 12.71 7.06 0.47
CA ILE A 165 12.70 5.78 1.18
C ILE A 165 14.12 5.28 1.51
N PRO A 166 15.09 5.23 0.57
CA PRO A 166 16.45 4.81 0.90
C PRO A 166 17.15 5.72 1.94
N THR A 167 17.00 7.03 1.81
CA THR A 167 17.60 8.00 2.74
C THR A 167 16.98 7.88 4.14
N THR A 168 15.66 7.75 4.22
CA THR A 168 14.93 7.52 5.47
C THR A 168 15.41 6.23 6.15
N ALA A 169 15.58 5.14 5.39
CA ALA A 169 16.08 3.86 5.90
C ALA A 169 17.53 3.98 6.42
N VAL A 170 18.40 4.70 5.71
CA VAL A 170 19.78 4.94 6.15
C VAL A 170 19.81 5.74 7.45
N LYS A 171 19.03 6.82 7.56
CA LYS A 171 18.96 7.68 8.75
C LYS A 171 18.43 6.95 9.99
N ALA A 172 17.52 5.99 9.80
CA ALA A 172 16.98 5.18 10.89
C ALA A 172 18.02 4.23 11.55
N GLY A 173 19.10 3.88 10.86
CA GLY A 173 20.27 3.18 11.41
C GLY A 173 20.13 1.68 11.65
N ASN A 174 18.93 1.10 11.49
CA ASN A 174 18.63 -0.31 11.76
C ASN A 174 18.27 -1.13 10.51
N PHE A 175 18.63 -0.62 9.31
CA PHE A 175 18.38 -1.24 8.00
C PHE A 175 19.64 -1.39 7.16
N SER A 176 20.81 -1.51 7.78
CA SER A 176 22.10 -1.57 7.08
C SER A 176 22.17 -2.75 6.10
N THR A 177 21.65 -3.91 6.50
CA THR A 177 21.57 -5.12 5.66
C THR A 177 20.60 -4.93 4.49
N LEU A 178 19.45 -4.32 4.71
CA LEU A 178 18.48 -4.02 3.65
C LEU A 178 19.06 -3.06 2.60
N VAL A 179 19.74 -2.00 3.06
CA VAL A 179 20.39 -1.02 2.18
C VAL A 179 21.51 -1.66 1.37
N ALA A 180 22.33 -2.52 2.00
CA ALA A 180 23.36 -3.29 1.30
C ALA A 180 22.75 -4.25 0.25
N ALA A 181 21.65 -4.92 0.60
CA ALA A 181 20.93 -5.79 -0.32
C ALA A 181 20.32 -5.02 -1.50
N ALA A 182 19.73 -3.84 -1.26
CA ALA A 182 19.20 -2.98 -2.32
C ALA A 182 20.30 -2.51 -3.29
N LYS A 183 21.48 -2.14 -2.77
CA LYS A 183 22.66 -1.80 -3.57
C LYS A 183 23.15 -2.97 -4.41
N ALA A 184 23.32 -4.15 -3.82
CA ALA A 184 23.76 -5.36 -4.52
C ALA A 184 22.76 -5.79 -5.62
N ALA A 185 21.47 -5.64 -5.38
CA ALA A 185 20.41 -5.90 -6.37
C ALA A 185 20.33 -4.83 -7.48
N GLY A 186 20.90 -3.64 -7.29
CA GLY A 186 20.78 -2.50 -8.21
C GLY A 186 19.38 -1.87 -8.19
N LEU A 187 18.72 -1.85 -7.03
CA LEU A 187 17.36 -1.35 -6.87
C LEU A 187 17.28 0.02 -6.19
N VAL A 188 18.38 0.62 -5.78
CA VAL A 188 18.40 1.91 -5.05
C VAL A 188 17.72 2.99 -5.89
N GLU A 189 18.09 3.17 -7.16
CA GLU A 189 17.47 4.17 -8.06
C GLU A 189 15.96 3.94 -8.23
N ALA A 190 15.54 2.68 -8.32
CA ALA A 190 14.11 2.34 -8.41
C ALA A 190 13.35 2.69 -7.13
N LEU A 191 13.97 2.53 -5.97
CA LEU A 191 13.40 2.90 -4.67
C LEU A 191 13.46 4.41 -4.39
N SER A 192 14.36 5.15 -5.04
CA SER A 192 14.44 6.61 -5.01
C SER A 192 13.56 7.29 -6.07
N SER A 193 12.96 6.52 -6.98
CA SER A 193 12.10 7.08 -8.03
C SER A 193 10.86 7.78 -7.45
N ALA A 194 10.17 8.57 -8.28
CA ALA A 194 9.09 9.45 -7.87
C ALA A 194 7.88 8.78 -7.18
N GLY A 195 7.83 7.47 -7.06
CA GLY A 195 6.80 6.76 -6.29
C GLY A 195 5.35 7.07 -6.68
N PRO A 196 4.38 7.00 -5.77
CA PRO A 196 4.54 6.53 -4.39
C PRO A 196 4.74 5.01 -4.28
N LEU A 197 5.53 4.61 -3.28
CA LEU A 197 5.82 3.21 -2.96
C LEU A 197 5.52 2.92 -1.48
N THR A 198 5.18 1.67 -1.17
CA THR A 198 5.11 1.15 0.19
C THR A 198 6.16 0.07 0.35
N VAL A 199 7.04 0.20 1.34
CA VAL A 199 8.12 -0.75 1.60
C VAL A 199 7.92 -1.42 2.95
N PHE A 200 7.83 -2.74 2.95
CA PHE A 200 7.94 -3.54 4.17
C PHE A 200 9.42 -3.77 4.46
N ALA A 201 9.99 -3.00 5.37
CA ALA A 201 11.42 -2.96 5.64
C ALA A 201 11.81 -3.91 6.79
N PRO A 202 12.49 -5.04 6.52
CA PRO A 202 13.02 -5.89 7.57
C PRO A 202 14.22 -5.22 8.24
N THR A 203 14.27 -5.26 9.58
CA THR A 203 15.41 -4.78 10.37
C THR A 203 16.62 -5.68 10.21
N ASP A 204 17.79 -5.22 10.64
CA ASP A 204 19.00 -6.05 10.68
C ASP A 204 18.79 -7.31 11.54
N GLU A 205 18.02 -7.21 12.63
CA GLU A 205 17.60 -8.35 13.45
C GLU A 205 16.67 -9.32 12.70
N ALA A 206 15.82 -8.82 11.81
CA ALA A 206 14.98 -9.67 10.96
C ALA A 206 15.83 -10.50 9.99
N PHE A 207 16.90 -9.94 9.44
CA PHE A 207 17.85 -10.67 8.61
C PHE A 207 18.66 -11.70 9.44
N ALA A 208 19.00 -11.40 10.68
CA ALA A 208 19.71 -12.31 11.57
C ALA A 208 18.91 -13.59 11.92
N LYS A 209 17.58 -13.56 11.78
CA LYS A 209 16.71 -14.75 11.93
C LYS A 209 16.81 -15.74 10.75
N LEU A 210 17.39 -15.33 9.62
CA LEU A 210 17.59 -16.26 8.49
C LEU A 210 18.68 -17.29 8.82
N PRO A 211 18.62 -18.49 8.22
CA PRO A 211 19.68 -19.48 8.38
C PRO A 211 21.06 -18.91 8.06
N ALA A 212 22.09 -19.28 8.84
CA ALA A 212 23.45 -18.82 8.65
C ALA A 212 23.92 -18.99 7.19
N GLY A 213 24.63 -17.99 6.66
CA GLY A 213 25.14 -17.98 5.28
C GLY A 213 24.09 -17.62 4.21
N THR A 214 22.81 -17.44 4.59
CA THR A 214 21.75 -17.10 3.61
C THR A 214 21.96 -15.69 3.04
N VAL A 215 22.23 -14.70 3.90
CA VAL A 215 22.43 -13.31 3.48
C VAL A 215 23.67 -13.20 2.60
N GLU A 216 24.78 -13.78 3.01
CA GLU A 216 26.04 -13.81 2.24
C GLU A 216 25.85 -14.49 0.88
N SER A 217 25.07 -15.57 0.85
CA SER A 217 24.73 -16.25 -0.40
C SER A 217 23.90 -15.38 -1.32
N LEU A 218 22.89 -14.67 -0.79
CA LEU A 218 22.01 -13.80 -1.57
C LEU A 218 22.75 -12.58 -2.14
N LEU A 219 23.77 -12.08 -1.44
CA LEU A 219 24.58 -10.93 -1.89
C LEU A 219 25.56 -11.28 -3.02
N LYS A 220 25.77 -12.57 -3.32
CA LYS A 220 26.66 -12.98 -4.42
C LYS A 220 26.08 -12.60 -5.78
N PRO A 221 26.91 -12.21 -6.76
CA PRO A 221 26.46 -11.78 -8.09
C PRO A 221 25.57 -12.79 -8.81
N GLU A 222 25.85 -14.11 -8.66
CA GLU A 222 25.05 -15.19 -9.24
C GLU A 222 23.62 -15.25 -8.69
N ASN A 223 23.37 -14.71 -7.50
CA ASN A 223 22.05 -14.68 -6.85
C ASN A 223 21.33 -13.34 -6.99
N LYS A 224 21.88 -12.38 -7.76
CA LYS A 224 21.32 -11.03 -7.93
C LYS A 224 19.83 -11.05 -8.35
N ALA A 225 19.45 -11.92 -9.28
CA ALA A 225 18.07 -12.03 -9.72
C ALA A 225 17.14 -12.53 -8.60
N LYS A 226 17.59 -13.48 -7.78
CA LYS A 226 16.85 -13.99 -6.63
C LYS A 226 16.71 -12.92 -5.55
N LEU A 227 17.80 -12.19 -5.24
CA LEU A 227 17.80 -11.07 -4.31
C LEU A 227 16.81 -9.98 -4.76
N ALA A 228 16.88 -9.58 -6.04
CA ALA A 228 15.96 -8.60 -6.61
C ALA A 228 14.49 -9.06 -6.53
N ALA A 229 14.19 -10.34 -6.73
CA ALA A 229 12.84 -10.88 -6.58
C ALA A 229 12.37 -10.79 -5.13
N ILE A 230 13.20 -11.14 -4.15
CA ILE A 230 12.89 -11.01 -2.72
C ILE A 230 12.64 -9.54 -2.37
N LEU A 231 13.52 -8.61 -2.76
CA LEU A 231 13.34 -7.19 -2.46
C LEU A 231 12.08 -6.61 -3.12
N LYS A 232 11.77 -6.96 -4.37
CA LYS A 232 10.52 -6.56 -5.03
C LYS A 232 9.27 -7.14 -4.34
N TYR A 233 9.39 -8.26 -3.64
CA TYR A 233 8.30 -8.84 -2.84
C TYR A 233 8.02 -8.05 -1.56
N HIS A 234 8.97 -7.21 -1.11
CA HIS A 234 8.80 -6.29 0.00
C HIS A 234 8.22 -4.93 -0.43
N VAL A 235 8.01 -4.68 -1.72
CA VAL A 235 7.59 -3.39 -2.24
C VAL A 235 6.23 -3.50 -2.92
N VAL A 236 5.32 -2.60 -2.55
CA VAL A 236 3.99 -2.43 -3.12
C VAL A 236 3.91 -1.08 -3.81
N LYS A 237 3.20 -0.99 -4.93
CA LYS A 237 2.95 0.27 -5.61
C LYS A 237 1.87 1.07 -4.87
N GLY A 238 2.09 2.35 -4.73
CA GLY A 238 1.19 3.25 -4.01
C GLY A 238 1.65 3.51 -2.58
N ARG A 239 1.10 4.55 -1.96
CA ARG A 239 1.26 4.87 -0.54
C ARG A 239 0.10 4.23 0.21
N VAL A 240 0.36 3.13 0.90
CA VAL A 240 -0.63 2.32 1.61
C VAL A 240 -0.31 2.37 3.10
N TYR A 241 -1.09 3.11 3.85
CA TYR A 241 -0.96 3.20 5.31
C TYR A 241 -1.49 1.94 6.00
N SER A 242 -1.10 1.73 7.24
CA SER A 242 -1.42 0.52 8.01
C SER A 242 -2.93 0.27 8.12
N SER A 243 -3.73 1.32 8.29
CA SER A 243 -5.19 1.26 8.34
C SER A 243 -5.79 0.76 7.02
N ASP A 244 -5.31 1.30 5.89
CA ASP A 244 -5.77 0.92 4.54
C ASP A 244 -5.31 -0.51 4.20
N ALA A 245 -4.07 -0.85 4.58
CA ALA A 245 -3.49 -2.17 4.40
C ALA A 245 -4.30 -3.25 5.12
N LEU A 246 -4.65 -3.00 6.39
CA LEU A 246 -5.47 -3.91 7.20
C LEU A 246 -6.90 -4.02 6.66
N ALA A 247 -7.51 -2.92 6.22
CA ALA A 247 -8.84 -2.93 5.60
C ALA A 247 -8.87 -3.72 4.29
N ALA A 248 -7.80 -3.62 3.47
CA ALA A 248 -7.68 -4.36 2.22
C ALA A 248 -7.38 -5.86 2.42
N GLY A 249 -6.72 -6.24 3.52
CA GLY A 249 -6.36 -7.62 3.86
C GLY A 249 -5.27 -8.25 3.00
N LYS A 250 -4.91 -7.63 1.88
CA LYS A 250 -3.83 -8.06 0.98
C LYS A 250 -3.30 -6.92 0.12
N ALA A 251 -2.05 -7.04 -0.34
CA ALA A 251 -1.45 -6.10 -1.28
C ALA A 251 -0.63 -6.83 -2.35
N ASN A 252 -0.67 -6.33 -3.59
CA ASN A 252 0.11 -6.88 -4.69
C ASN A 252 1.50 -6.25 -4.70
N THR A 253 2.52 -7.08 -4.67
CA THR A 253 3.92 -6.62 -4.65
C THR A 253 4.46 -6.35 -6.06
N LEU A 254 5.57 -5.62 -6.15
CA LEU A 254 6.28 -5.41 -7.42
C LEU A 254 6.90 -6.71 -8.00
N GLN A 255 6.99 -7.75 -7.19
CA GLN A 255 7.46 -9.06 -7.65
C GLN A 255 6.35 -9.82 -8.41
N GLY A 256 5.07 -9.48 -8.19
CA GLY A 256 3.89 -10.06 -8.85
C GLY A 256 3.02 -10.94 -7.95
N ASP A 257 3.55 -11.50 -6.88
CA ASP A 257 2.77 -12.24 -5.89
C ASP A 257 2.22 -11.27 -4.81
N SER A 258 1.13 -11.65 -4.14
CA SER A 258 0.50 -10.84 -3.10
C SER A 258 1.05 -11.19 -1.71
N VAL A 259 1.05 -10.20 -0.82
CA VAL A 259 1.22 -10.39 0.63
C VAL A 259 -0.15 -10.30 1.31
N SER A 260 -0.37 -11.13 2.33
CA SER A 260 -1.56 -11.07 3.19
C SER A 260 -1.29 -10.16 4.39
N ILE A 261 -2.26 -9.31 4.74
CA ILE A 261 -2.14 -8.37 5.85
C ILE A 261 -3.32 -8.60 6.78
N ALA A 262 -3.07 -8.94 8.03
CA ALA A 262 -4.12 -9.26 8.98
C ALA A 262 -3.71 -8.99 10.43
N MET A 263 -4.70 -8.81 11.30
CA MET A 263 -4.46 -8.79 12.73
C MET A 263 -4.39 -10.22 13.28
N HIS A 264 -3.35 -10.53 14.04
CA HIS A 264 -3.22 -11.75 14.83
C HIS A 264 -3.14 -11.38 16.31
N GLY A 265 -4.27 -11.48 17.00
CA GLY A 265 -4.41 -10.92 18.34
C GLY A 265 -4.29 -9.39 18.29
N GLN A 266 -3.32 -8.83 19.01
CA GLN A 266 -3.03 -7.39 19.03
C GLN A 266 -1.93 -6.98 18.03
N ALA A 267 -1.33 -7.91 17.32
CA ALA A 267 -0.25 -7.63 16.37
C ALA A 267 -0.75 -7.59 14.93
N ALA A 268 -0.41 -6.57 14.20
CA ALA A 268 -0.58 -6.54 12.75
C ALA A 268 0.55 -7.36 12.09
N MET A 269 0.19 -8.21 11.15
CA MET A 269 1.09 -9.13 10.47
C MET A 269 1.02 -8.93 8.95
N VAL A 270 2.16 -9.07 8.29
CA VAL A 270 2.27 -9.20 6.84
C VAL A 270 2.82 -10.59 6.55
N ASN A 271 1.99 -11.48 6.00
CA ASN A 271 2.25 -12.92 5.97
C ASN A 271 2.56 -13.44 7.39
N ASN A 272 3.81 -13.89 7.61
CA ASN A 272 4.31 -14.38 8.90
C ASN A 272 5.21 -13.36 9.63
N ALA A 273 5.41 -12.16 9.09
CA ALA A 273 6.22 -11.11 9.71
C ALA A 273 5.32 -10.16 10.52
N LYS A 274 5.74 -9.80 11.73
CA LYS A 274 5.07 -8.81 12.57
C LYS A 274 5.45 -7.41 12.14
N LEU A 275 4.47 -6.51 12.03
CA LEU A 275 4.70 -5.08 11.90
C LEU A 275 5.18 -4.52 13.27
N VAL A 276 6.39 -3.99 13.32
CA VAL A 276 7.03 -3.44 14.53
C VAL A 276 6.78 -1.95 14.64
N ALA A 277 6.88 -1.25 13.51
CA ALA A 277 6.52 0.15 13.35
C ALA A 277 5.85 0.34 11.99
N THR A 278 4.89 1.25 11.93
CA THR A 278 4.09 1.49 10.73
C THR A 278 4.08 2.97 10.38
N ASP A 279 3.72 3.24 9.14
CA ASP A 279 3.36 4.57 8.68
C ASP A 279 4.50 5.60 8.73
N ILE A 280 5.77 5.14 8.59
CA ILE A 280 6.92 6.05 8.51
C ILE A 280 6.92 6.67 7.10
N ASP A 281 6.58 7.95 7.03
CA ASP A 281 6.51 8.68 5.77
C ASP A 281 7.92 8.96 5.20
N ALA A 282 7.98 8.89 3.87
CA ALA A 282 9.08 9.35 3.04
C ALA A 282 8.52 10.20 1.90
N SER A 283 9.32 11.05 1.28
CA SER A 283 8.86 11.93 0.19
C SER A 283 8.21 11.15 -0.96
N ASN A 284 8.74 9.98 -1.28
CA ASN A 284 8.28 9.12 -2.35
C ASN A 284 7.54 7.85 -1.89
N GLY A 285 7.10 7.76 -0.62
CA GLY A 285 6.36 6.58 -0.16
C GLY A 285 6.21 6.48 1.34
N VAL A 286 5.94 5.26 1.82
CA VAL A 286 5.79 4.93 3.23
C VAL A 286 6.54 3.64 3.55
N ILE A 287 7.11 3.56 4.75
CA ILE A 287 7.86 2.42 5.24
C ILE A 287 7.10 1.78 6.41
N HIS A 288 6.93 0.46 6.35
CA HIS A 288 6.46 -0.35 7.47
C HIS A 288 7.59 -1.27 7.90
N VAL A 289 7.97 -1.21 9.16
CA VAL A 289 9.05 -2.01 9.72
C VAL A 289 8.55 -3.40 10.09
N ILE A 290 9.24 -4.43 9.65
CA ILE A 290 8.89 -5.83 9.93
C ILE A 290 10.03 -6.57 10.63
N ASP A 291 9.65 -7.51 11.50
CA ASP A 291 10.55 -8.30 12.32
C ASP A 291 11.12 -9.55 11.62
N SER A 292 10.71 -9.82 10.40
CA SER A 292 11.13 -11.01 9.63
C SER A 292 11.12 -10.72 8.14
N VAL A 293 12.05 -11.33 7.39
CA VAL A 293 12.14 -11.16 5.93
C VAL A 293 11.00 -11.89 5.23
N LEU A 294 10.28 -11.20 4.35
CA LEU A 294 9.26 -11.80 3.51
C LEU A 294 9.92 -12.60 2.38
N LEU A 295 9.66 -13.88 2.35
CA LEU A 295 10.11 -14.71 1.23
C LEU A 295 8.94 -14.90 0.27
N PRO A 296 9.12 -14.59 -1.04
CA PRO A 296 8.09 -14.90 -2.00
C PRO A 296 7.78 -16.40 -1.94
N PRO A 297 6.51 -16.79 -2.13
CA PRO A 297 6.18 -18.20 -2.21
C PRO A 297 7.14 -18.83 -3.21
N ALA A 298 7.79 -19.91 -2.80
CA ALA A 298 8.60 -20.63 -3.76
C ALA A 298 7.67 -20.87 -4.94
N LYS A 299 7.86 -20.12 -6.05
CA LYS A 299 7.31 -20.59 -7.31
C LYS A 299 7.86 -22.00 -7.35
N GLN A 300 7.01 -22.99 -7.04
CA GLN A 300 7.33 -24.35 -7.41
C GLN A 300 7.77 -24.15 -8.85
N SER A 301 9.09 -24.30 -9.08
CA SER A 301 9.63 -24.26 -10.45
C SER A 301 8.66 -25.17 -11.14
N ALA A 302 7.78 -24.62 -11.99
CA ALA A 302 6.78 -25.44 -12.64
C ALA A 302 7.61 -26.59 -13.13
N VAL A 303 7.49 -27.74 -12.45
CA VAL A 303 8.30 -28.91 -12.78
C VAL A 303 7.81 -29.16 -14.17
N GLN A 304 8.58 -28.61 -15.13
CA GLN A 304 8.11 -28.48 -16.50
C GLN A 304 7.71 -29.91 -16.87
N PRO A 305 6.47 -30.16 -17.24
CA PRO A 305 6.03 -31.52 -17.58
C PRO A 305 7.04 -32.21 -18.47
N ARG A 306 7.71 -31.43 -19.32
CA ARG A 306 8.82 -31.87 -20.17
C ARG A 306 9.99 -32.48 -19.38
N LYS A 307 10.48 -31.82 -18.32
CA LYS A 307 11.56 -32.37 -17.46
C LYS A 307 11.11 -33.57 -16.65
N MET A 308 9.83 -33.63 -16.29
CA MET A 308 9.28 -34.83 -15.63
C MET A 308 9.25 -36.02 -16.59
N ILE A 309 8.86 -35.83 -17.84
CA ILE A 309 8.86 -36.84 -18.88
C ILE A 309 10.30 -37.31 -19.17
N GLU A 310 11.24 -36.38 -19.37
CA GLU A 310 12.67 -36.69 -19.56
C GLU A 310 13.23 -37.56 -18.45
N ARG A 311 12.96 -37.18 -17.18
CA ARG A 311 13.40 -37.95 -16.02
C ARG A 311 12.76 -39.36 -15.97
N ALA A 312 11.45 -39.44 -16.23
CA ALA A 312 10.75 -40.72 -16.26
C ALA A 312 11.30 -41.65 -17.35
N ILE A 313 11.54 -41.12 -18.54
CA ILE A 313 12.14 -41.88 -19.65
C ILE A 313 13.57 -42.33 -19.29
N GLY A 314 14.39 -41.44 -18.74
CA GLY A 314 15.75 -41.74 -18.31
C GLY A 314 15.82 -42.83 -17.25
N GLN A 315 14.82 -42.92 -16.36
CA GLN A 315 14.72 -43.98 -15.35
C GLN A 315 14.08 -45.26 -15.86
N GLY A 316 13.01 -45.15 -16.63
CA GLY A 316 12.21 -46.28 -17.04
C GLY A 316 12.84 -47.10 -18.20
N ALA A 317 13.51 -46.44 -19.16
CA ALA A 317 14.09 -47.15 -20.29
C ALA A 317 15.19 -48.17 -19.90
N PRO A 318 16.14 -47.88 -19.01
CA PRO A 318 17.09 -48.87 -18.51
C PRO A 318 16.41 -50.06 -17.80
N LEU A 319 15.36 -49.80 -16.99
CA LEU A 319 14.59 -50.86 -16.31
C LEU A 319 13.89 -51.76 -17.30
N TYR A 320 13.29 -51.20 -18.35
CA TYR A 320 12.67 -51.99 -19.39
C TYR A 320 13.68 -52.90 -20.08
N ASN A 321 14.85 -52.38 -20.44
CA ASN A 321 15.91 -53.11 -21.15
C ASN A 321 16.56 -54.20 -20.27
N SER A 322 16.50 -54.07 -18.92
CA SER A 322 16.96 -55.10 -17.98
C SER A 322 15.88 -56.11 -17.57
N GLY A 323 14.73 -56.12 -18.22
CA GLY A 323 13.64 -57.08 -17.97
C GLY A 323 12.63 -56.64 -16.90
N HIS A 324 12.80 -55.44 -16.25
CA HIS A 324 11.92 -54.93 -15.22
C HIS A 324 10.78 -54.06 -15.81
N ALA A 325 10.03 -54.63 -16.75
CA ALA A 325 8.95 -53.90 -17.45
C ALA A 325 7.83 -53.39 -16.52
N SER A 326 7.56 -54.09 -15.43
CA SER A 326 6.55 -53.65 -14.43
C SER A 326 6.94 -52.35 -13.73
N GLU A 327 8.18 -52.23 -13.29
CA GLU A 327 8.70 -51.02 -12.65
C GLU A 327 8.76 -49.83 -13.58
N CYS A 328 9.17 -50.09 -14.82
CA CYS A 328 9.14 -49.10 -15.90
C CYS A 328 7.72 -48.56 -16.12
N ALA A 329 6.73 -49.44 -16.25
CA ALA A 329 5.33 -49.06 -16.43
C ALA A 329 4.80 -48.20 -15.26
N GLN A 330 5.15 -48.56 -14.02
CA GLN A 330 4.75 -47.84 -12.82
C GLN A 330 5.35 -46.40 -12.81
N ILE A 331 6.63 -46.23 -13.18
CA ILE A 331 7.29 -44.91 -13.27
C ILE A 331 6.56 -44.06 -14.29
N TYR A 332 6.26 -44.59 -15.47
CA TYR A 332 5.58 -43.84 -16.51
C TYR A 332 4.15 -43.45 -16.15
N MET A 333 3.36 -44.39 -15.59
CA MET A 333 2.00 -44.12 -15.11
C MET A 333 1.97 -43.08 -13.97
N LYS A 334 2.84 -43.24 -12.98
CA LYS A 334 2.97 -42.28 -11.87
C LYS A 334 3.30 -40.88 -12.36
N THR A 335 4.21 -40.78 -13.33
CA THR A 335 4.60 -39.50 -13.94
C THR A 335 3.46 -38.88 -14.71
N ALA A 336 2.77 -39.64 -15.55
CA ALA A 336 1.62 -39.20 -16.33
C ALA A 336 0.48 -38.67 -15.43
N LYS A 337 0.10 -39.42 -14.37
CA LYS A 337 -0.90 -39.00 -13.38
C LYS A 337 -0.49 -37.71 -12.68
N LYS A 338 0.79 -37.59 -12.30
CA LYS A 338 1.29 -36.39 -11.64
C LYS A 338 1.24 -35.17 -12.56
N ILE A 339 1.53 -35.33 -13.85
CA ILE A 339 1.46 -34.24 -14.83
C ILE A 339 0.00 -33.79 -15.02
N LEU A 340 -0.94 -34.73 -15.17
CA LEU A 340 -2.36 -34.41 -15.33
C LEU A 340 -2.99 -33.74 -14.10
N ALA A 341 -2.46 -34.00 -12.91
CA ALA A 341 -2.90 -33.38 -11.67
C ALA A 341 -2.38 -31.94 -11.47
N MET A 342 -1.54 -31.42 -12.37
CA MET A 342 -1.03 -30.05 -12.29
C MET A 342 -2.06 -29.08 -12.87
N GLU A 343 -2.39 -27.99 -12.15
CA GLU A 343 -3.32 -26.94 -12.59
C GLU A 343 -2.91 -26.30 -13.92
N ASN A 344 -1.61 -26.26 -14.22
CA ASN A 344 -1.08 -25.71 -15.47
C ASN A 344 0.01 -26.60 -16.05
N HIS A 345 -0.39 -27.73 -16.67
CA HIS A 345 0.53 -28.69 -17.28
C HIS A 345 1.00 -28.31 -18.70
N GLY A 346 0.56 -27.17 -19.25
CA GLY A 346 1.00 -26.65 -20.56
C GLY A 346 0.64 -27.50 -21.78
N MET A 347 -0.23 -28.52 -21.63
CA MET A 347 -0.72 -29.37 -22.71
C MET A 347 -2.10 -28.88 -23.21
N CYS A 348 -2.38 -29.02 -24.50
CA CYS A 348 -3.74 -28.85 -25.03
C CYS A 348 -4.67 -29.98 -24.56
N ALA A 349 -5.98 -29.74 -24.54
CA ALA A 349 -6.99 -30.69 -24.09
C ALA A 349 -6.90 -32.05 -24.77
N SER A 350 -6.59 -32.10 -26.08
CA SER A 350 -6.43 -33.35 -26.85
C SER A 350 -5.23 -34.16 -26.39
N THR A 351 -4.12 -33.52 -26.02
CA THR A 351 -2.91 -34.19 -25.51
C THR A 351 -3.16 -34.71 -24.09
N ALA A 352 -3.82 -33.93 -23.23
CA ALA A 352 -4.21 -34.37 -21.89
C ALA A 352 -5.15 -35.59 -21.96
N HIS A 353 -6.19 -35.54 -22.77
CA HIS A 353 -7.12 -36.65 -22.99
C HIS A 353 -6.44 -37.92 -23.50
N ARG A 354 -5.46 -37.76 -24.44
CA ARG A 354 -4.66 -38.88 -24.93
C ARG A 354 -3.83 -39.54 -23.82
N LEU A 355 -3.29 -38.75 -22.93
CA LEU A 355 -2.52 -39.26 -21.79
C LEU A 355 -3.43 -39.99 -20.78
N GLU A 356 -4.63 -39.47 -20.50
CA GLU A 356 -5.67 -40.12 -19.70
C GLU A 356 -6.11 -41.47 -20.28
N THR A 357 -6.36 -41.48 -21.58
CA THR A 357 -6.74 -42.69 -22.30
C THR A 357 -5.63 -43.74 -22.20
N ALA A 358 -4.37 -43.35 -22.36
CA ALA A 358 -3.24 -44.25 -22.23
C ALA A 358 -3.10 -44.84 -20.84
N ILE A 359 -3.35 -44.06 -19.79
CA ILE A 359 -3.38 -44.53 -18.39
C ILE A 359 -4.48 -45.60 -18.23
N SER A 360 -5.71 -45.30 -18.68
CA SER A 360 -6.84 -46.24 -18.58
C SER A 360 -6.59 -47.54 -19.32
N MET A 361 -5.96 -47.49 -20.52
CA MET A 361 -5.57 -48.67 -21.29
C MET A 361 -4.50 -49.49 -20.57
N ALA A 362 -3.49 -48.83 -20.02
CA ALA A 362 -2.43 -49.50 -19.27
C ALA A 362 -2.97 -50.18 -18.03
N GLU A 363 -3.89 -49.53 -17.25
CA GLU A 363 -4.51 -50.11 -16.06
C GLU A 363 -5.37 -51.36 -16.33
N ARG A 364 -5.96 -51.47 -17.52
CA ARG A 364 -6.77 -52.60 -17.95
C ARG A 364 -5.97 -53.78 -18.56
N THR A 365 -4.69 -53.59 -18.73
CA THR A 365 -3.81 -54.58 -19.39
C THR A 365 -3.00 -55.34 -18.32
N ASN A 366 -3.01 -56.64 -18.35
CA ASN A 366 -2.23 -57.49 -17.44
C ASN A 366 -0.77 -57.71 -17.87
N CYS A 367 -0.38 -57.26 -19.05
CA CYS A 367 0.97 -57.41 -19.58
C CYS A 367 1.81 -56.19 -19.32
N SER A 368 2.81 -56.27 -18.46
CA SER A 368 3.68 -55.17 -18.06
C SER A 368 4.46 -54.57 -19.22
N GLN A 369 4.85 -55.38 -20.22
CA GLN A 369 5.50 -54.85 -21.42
C GLN A 369 4.56 -53.95 -22.23
N THR A 370 3.31 -54.39 -22.41
CA THR A 370 2.29 -53.60 -23.10
C THR A 370 1.96 -52.33 -22.34
N GLN A 371 1.86 -52.39 -21.03
CA GLN A 371 1.68 -51.21 -20.15
C GLN A 371 2.82 -50.18 -20.37
N ALA A 372 4.07 -50.64 -20.28
CA ALA A 372 5.24 -49.78 -20.43
C ALA A 372 5.28 -49.09 -21.82
N TRP A 373 5.03 -49.85 -22.89
CA TRP A 373 5.01 -49.29 -24.24
C TRP A 373 3.84 -48.30 -24.51
N THR A 374 2.65 -48.61 -23.97
CA THR A 374 1.49 -47.72 -24.09
C THR A 374 1.78 -46.39 -23.41
N MET A 375 2.30 -46.40 -22.22
CA MET A 375 2.64 -45.21 -21.47
C MET A 375 3.82 -44.46 -22.07
N ARG A 376 4.83 -45.16 -22.58
CA ARG A 376 5.97 -44.56 -23.26
C ARG A 376 5.54 -43.73 -24.46
N ARG A 377 4.74 -44.28 -25.37
CA ARG A 377 4.26 -43.56 -26.56
C ARG A 377 3.41 -42.32 -26.17
N ALA A 378 2.60 -42.43 -25.13
CA ALA A 378 1.80 -41.32 -24.66
C ALA A 378 2.67 -40.18 -24.07
N LEU A 379 3.71 -40.53 -23.30
CA LEU A 379 4.66 -39.58 -22.77
C LEU A 379 5.53 -38.94 -23.88
N ASP A 380 5.99 -39.69 -24.86
CA ASP A 380 6.73 -39.14 -26.00
C ASP A 380 5.88 -38.15 -26.81
N HIS A 381 4.60 -38.43 -27.00
CA HIS A 381 3.68 -37.51 -27.64
C HIS A 381 3.49 -36.25 -26.77
N ALA A 382 3.23 -36.41 -25.48
CA ALA A 382 3.10 -35.29 -24.54
C ALA A 382 4.37 -34.42 -24.51
N TYR A 383 5.55 -35.04 -24.54
CA TYR A 383 6.84 -34.36 -24.59
C TYR A 383 6.98 -33.44 -25.81
N SER A 384 6.50 -33.90 -26.99
CA SER A 384 6.56 -33.11 -28.22
C SER A 384 5.60 -31.92 -28.23
N GLN A 385 4.56 -31.93 -27.38
CA GLN A 385 3.51 -30.90 -27.32
C GLN A 385 3.68 -29.90 -26.19
N VAL A 386 4.48 -30.22 -25.16
CA VAL A 386 4.76 -29.33 -24.05
C VAL A 386 5.95 -28.43 -24.37
N ARG A 387 5.72 -27.10 -24.39
CA ARG A 387 6.74 -26.07 -24.60
C ARG A 387 7.51 -25.71 -23.33
#